data_4ad45e3caf889f2d584d167ef1c8c2db
#
_entry.id   4ad45e3caf889f2d584d167ef1c8c2db
#
_cell.length_a   1.000
_cell.length_b   1.000
_cell.length_c   1.000
_cell.angle_alpha   90.00
_cell.angle_beta   90.00
_cell.angle_gamma   90.00
#
_symmetry.space_group_name_H-M   'P 1'
#
loop_
_entity.id
_entity.type
_entity.pdbx_description
1 polymer ?
#
loop_
_entity_poly.entity_id
_entity_poly.type
_entity_poly.pdbx_seq_one_letter_code
_entity_poly.pdbx_strand_id
1 'polypeptide(L)'
;MQSVSDATRYYFLPLTPPMPDLPPTSASPTPWTRKHLLGLQDLSAGELTTILNEAERYKTKWNAGETKFDDLRGTAVANLFFEPSTRTKTSFSLAAKRLSADTIDFTASSSSLSKGETFIDTALNIQAMGIHQMVVRHSSSGAPEQLAREVDCCVINAGDGTHEHPTQGLLDIFTIRSHRPSLQGLTVALVGDIKHSRVARSNIWGLTKLGARVIVCGPPTLMPVGIEEFGVEVAHRLDDVLEQCDCINLLRVQFERQRGAYFPSVREYAHLYGMNGTRMKHAKPDVLILAPGPINRGVEITPDVADGQNSVILDQVTNGLFIRMACLSLLNGARSVQTQQEQSR
;
A
#
# COMPACT_ATOMS: atom_id res chain seq x y z
N MET A 1 43.37 5.60 45.62
CA MET A 1 43.82 5.32 44.25
C MET A 1 43.33 3.94 43.88
N GLN A 2 42.19 3.82 43.30
CA GLN A 2 41.68 2.61 42.68
C GLN A 2 41.01 3.01 41.39
N SER A 3 41.49 2.42 40.31
CA SER A 3 41.11 2.64 38.92
C SER A 3 39.71 2.09 38.65
N VAL A 4 38.85 2.95 38.10
CA VAL A 4 37.59 2.53 37.49
C VAL A 4 37.88 2.29 36.02
N SER A 5 37.90 1.03 35.62
CA SER A 5 37.81 0.60 34.22
C SER A 5 36.92 -0.62 34.18
N ASP A 6 35.68 -0.42 33.81
CA ASP A 6 34.90 -1.53 33.28
C ASP A 6 33.97 -0.94 32.20
N ALA A 7 34.48 -1.01 30.97
CA ALA A 7 33.73 -0.76 29.78
C ALA A 7 32.78 -1.95 29.53
N THR A 8 31.51 -1.70 29.68
CA THR A 8 30.44 -2.66 29.39
C THR A 8 30.51 -3.08 27.91
N ARG A 9 31.07 -4.25 27.64
CA ARG A 9 31.00 -4.92 26.35
C ARG A 9 29.55 -5.34 26.12
N TYR A 10 28.88 -4.66 25.22
CA TYR A 10 27.65 -5.19 24.64
C TYR A 10 28.01 -6.43 23.80
N TYR A 11 27.60 -7.58 24.28
CA TYR A 11 27.66 -8.83 23.53
C TYR A 11 26.67 -8.73 22.38
N PHE A 12 27.17 -8.67 21.18
CA PHE A 12 26.40 -9.00 19.97
C PHE A 12 26.05 -10.48 20.03
N LEU A 13 24.82 -10.79 20.39
CA LEU A 13 24.25 -12.10 20.13
C LEU A 13 23.88 -12.15 18.63
N PRO A 14 24.26 -13.18 17.89
CA PRO A 14 23.74 -13.40 16.56
C PRO A 14 22.30 -13.91 16.70
N LEU A 15 21.34 -13.03 16.58
CA LEU A 15 19.93 -13.35 16.60
C LEU A 15 19.41 -13.33 15.16
N THR A 16 19.48 -14.46 14.51
CA THR A 16 18.48 -14.84 13.53
C THR A 16 18.25 -16.33 13.68
N PRO A 17 17.09 -16.76 14.19
CA PRO A 17 16.64 -18.11 13.89
C PRO A 17 16.57 -18.22 12.35
N PRO A 18 16.92 -19.39 11.76
CA PRO A 18 16.77 -19.60 10.35
C PRO A 18 15.31 -19.29 9.99
N MET A 19 15.11 -18.40 9.02
CA MET A 19 13.79 -18.16 8.43
C MET A 19 13.21 -19.52 8.03
N PRO A 20 11.94 -19.80 8.33
CA PRO A 20 11.31 -21.00 7.77
C PRO A 20 11.48 -20.94 6.25
N ASP A 21 11.86 -22.07 5.64
CA ASP A 21 11.99 -22.21 4.19
C ASP A 21 10.71 -21.71 3.54
N LEU A 22 10.74 -20.47 3.03
CA LEU A 22 9.65 -19.93 2.25
C LEU A 22 9.59 -20.72 0.94
N PRO A 23 8.43 -21.27 0.58
CA PRO A 23 8.29 -22.04 -0.64
C PRO A 23 8.72 -21.20 -1.85
N PRO A 24 9.32 -21.81 -2.88
CA PRO A 24 9.73 -21.09 -4.08
C PRO A 24 8.49 -20.50 -4.76
N THR A 25 8.30 -19.21 -4.66
CA THR A 25 7.13 -18.53 -5.19
C THR A 25 7.43 -17.79 -6.47
N SER A 26 7.48 -18.53 -7.58
CA SER A 26 6.68 -18.11 -8.73
C SER A 26 5.24 -18.62 -8.47
N ALA A 27 4.51 -17.96 -7.57
CA ALA A 27 3.15 -18.38 -7.27
C ALA A 27 2.33 -18.27 -8.55
N SER A 28 1.83 -19.41 -9.04
CA SER A 28 0.92 -19.43 -10.18
C SER A 28 -0.31 -18.60 -9.81
N PRO A 29 -0.86 -17.81 -10.77
CA PRO A 29 -2.05 -17.03 -10.52
C PRO A 29 -3.21 -17.95 -10.16
N THR A 30 -3.99 -17.58 -9.14
CA THR A 30 -5.20 -18.27 -8.70
C THR A 30 -6.43 -17.53 -9.20
N PRO A 31 -7.49 -18.19 -9.65
CA PRO A 31 -8.74 -17.52 -10.04
C PRO A 31 -9.23 -16.61 -8.90
N TRP A 32 -9.64 -15.40 -9.24
CA TRP A 32 -10.17 -14.45 -8.27
C TRP A 32 -11.63 -14.78 -7.95
N THR A 33 -11.92 -15.05 -6.69
CA THR A 33 -13.27 -15.41 -6.21
C THR A 33 -13.79 -14.53 -5.09
N ARG A 34 -12.97 -13.57 -4.61
CA ARG A 34 -13.35 -12.71 -3.48
C ARG A 34 -14.34 -11.62 -3.89
N LYS A 35 -15.36 -11.42 -3.07
CA LYS A 35 -16.35 -10.36 -3.22
C LYS A 35 -15.76 -8.98 -2.86
N HIS A 36 -14.82 -8.90 -1.92
CA HIS A 36 -14.26 -7.67 -1.39
C HIS A 36 -12.73 -7.67 -1.46
N LEU A 37 -12.12 -6.48 -1.46
CA LEU A 37 -10.69 -6.26 -1.26
C LEU A 37 -10.48 -5.36 -0.04
N LEU A 38 -10.32 -5.95 1.13
CA LEU A 38 -10.28 -5.24 2.42
C LEU A 38 -8.85 -5.01 2.92
N GLY A 39 -7.91 -5.91 2.60
CA GLY A 39 -6.50 -5.85 2.96
C GLY A 39 -5.67 -6.78 2.09
N LEU A 40 -4.36 -6.82 2.32
CA LEU A 40 -3.43 -7.79 1.73
C LEU A 40 -3.10 -8.93 2.71
N GLN A 41 -3.47 -8.76 3.98
CA GLN A 41 -3.21 -9.74 5.03
C GLN A 41 -3.80 -11.11 4.68
N ASP A 42 -5.04 -11.15 4.18
CA ASP A 42 -5.77 -12.40 3.91
C ASP A 42 -5.59 -12.93 2.48
N LEU A 43 -4.90 -12.19 1.61
CA LEU A 43 -4.64 -12.64 0.26
C LEU A 43 -3.49 -13.64 0.24
N SER A 44 -3.64 -14.69 -0.58
CA SER A 44 -2.54 -15.60 -0.93
C SER A 44 -1.58 -14.95 -1.94
N ALA A 45 -0.36 -15.49 -2.03
CA ALA A 45 0.60 -15.09 -3.06
C ALA A 45 0.04 -15.25 -4.48
N GLY A 46 -0.77 -16.28 -4.73
CA GLY A 46 -1.45 -16.51 -6.01
C GLY A 46 -2.48 -15.44 -6.34
N GLU A 47 -3.29 -15.01 -5.36
CA GLU A 47 -4.26 -13.91 -5.53
C GLU A 47 -3.56 -12.57 -5.77
N LEU A 48 -2.47 -12.28 -5.04
CA LEU A 48 -1.64 -11.11 -5.31
C LEU A 48 -1.10 -11.14 -6.74
N THR A 49 -0.57 -12.28 -7.17
CA THR A 49 -0.05 -12.46 -8.54
C THR A 49 -1.15 -12.26 -9.59
N THR A 50 -2.37 -12.71 -9.34
CA THR A 50 -3.52 -12.49 -10.22
C THR A 50 -3.82 -11.00 -10.41
N ILE A 51 -3.86 -10.22 -9.32
CA ILE A 51 -4.07 -8.76 -9.42
C ILE A 51 -2.93 -8.08 -10.20
N LEU A 52 -1.69 -8.45 -9.91
CA LEU A 52 -0.51 -7.88 -10.57
C LEU A 52 -0.48 -8.22 -12.08
N ASN A 53 -0.88 -9.43 -12.47
CA ASN A 53 -0.96 -9.85 -13.88
C ASN A 53 -2.10 -9.13 -14.61
N GLU A 54 -3.23 -8.94 -13.95
CA GLU A 54 -4.34 -8.19 -14.53
C GLU A 54 -3.98 -6.71 -14.73
N ALA A 55 -3.25 -6.12 -13.78
CA ALA A 55 -2.71 -4.76 -13.94
C ALA A 55 -1.73 -4.67 -15.11
N GLU A 56 -0.87 -5.68 -15.28
CA GLU A 56 0.06 -5.76 -16.42
C GLU A 56 -0.69 -5.89 -17.75
N ARG A 57 -1.79 -6.66 -17.80
CA ARG A 57 -2.67 -6.75 -18.97
C ARG A 57 -3.20 -5.37 -19.39
N TYR A 58 -3.68 -4.56 -18.44
CA TYR A 58 -4.14 -3.20 -18.71
C TYR A 58 -3.01 -2.28 -19.14
N LYS A 59 -1.84 -2.36 -18.49
CA LYS A 59 -0.66 -1.55 -18.82
C LYS A 59 -0.17 -1.85 -20.25
N THR A 60 -0.11 -3.13 -20.63
CA THR A 60 0.31 -3.56 -21.98
C THR A 60 -0.63 -3.05 -23.04
N LYS A 61 -1.94 -3.19 -22.84
CA LYS A 61 -2.96 -2.70 -23.78
C LYS A 61 -2.94 -1.17 -23.88
N TRP A 62 -2.77 -0.49 -22.75
CA TRP A 62 -2.61 0.96 -22.73
C TRP A 62 -1.41 1.43 -23.57
N ASN A 63 -0.28 0.78 -23.41
CA ASN A 63 0.92 1.10 -24.19
C ASN A 63 0.75 0.79 -25.69
N ALA A 64 -0.17 -0.11 -26.04
CA ALA A 64 -0.58 -0.38 -27.41
C ALA A 64 -1.65 0.59 -27.95
N GLY A 65 -2.04 1.61 -27.17
CA GLY A 65 -2.99 2.65 -27.57
C GLY A 65 -4.46 2.40 -27.17
N GLU A 66 -4.78 1.28 -26.52
CA GLU A 66 -6.13 1.00 -26.01
C GLU A 66 -6.33 1.69 -24.67
N THR A 67 -7.03 2.82 -24.66
CA THR A 67 -7.17 3.66 -23.46
C THR A 67 -8.53 3.56 -22.78
N LYS A 68 -9.45 2.75 -23.29
CA LYS A 68 -10.78 2.51 -22.73
C LYS A 68 -11.19 1.05 -22.91
N PHE A 69 -11.84 0.49 -21.89
CA PHE A 69 -12.18 -0.92 -21.77
C PHE A 69 -13.65 -1.06 -21.35
N ASP A 70 -14.29 -2.16 -21.70
CA ASP A 70 -15.70 -2.39 -21.42
C ASP A 70 -15.96 -3.32 -20.22
N ASP A 71 -14.92 -3.65 -19.45
CA ASP A 71 -14.97 -4.62 -18.34
C ASP A 71 -15.98 -4.24 -17.23
N LEU A 72 -16.35 -2.95 -17.11
CA LEU A 72 -17.37 -2.46 -16.17
C LEU A 72 -18.53 -1.73 -16.85
N ARG A 73 -18.80 -1.98 -18.12
CA ARG A 73 -19.95 -1.38 -18.80
C ARG A 73 -21.26 -1.77 -18.09
N GLY A 74 -22.08 -0.77 -17.76
CA GLY A 74 -23.32 -0.96 -16.99
C GLY A 74 -23.12 -1.21 -15.50
N THR A 75 -21.90 -1.02 -15.00
CA THR A 75 -21.58 -1.10 -13.57
C THR A 75 -21.43 0.30 -12.98
N ALA A 76 -22.03 0.54 -11.82
CA ALA A 76 -21.89 1.79 -11.07
C ALA A 76 -20.92 1.61 -9.88
N VAL A 77 -19.95 2.53 -9.78
CA VAL A 77 -18.92 2.56 -8.73
C VAL A 77 -19.07 3.83 -7.89
N ALA A 78 -19.22 3.68 -6.57
CA ALA A 78 -19.28 4.80 -5.64
C ALA A 78 -17.95 4.97 -4.89
N ASN A 79 -17.35 6.15 -4.95
CA ASN A 79 -16.18 6.52 -4.16
C ASN A 79 -16.61 7.20 -2.87
N LEU A 80 -16.59 6.48 -1.75
CA LEU A 80 -17.02 6.93 -0.42
C LEU A 80 -15.82 7.37 0.41
N PHE A 81 -15.48 8.65 0.38
CA PHE A 81 -14.30 9.19 1.04
C PHE A 81 -14.67 10.00 2.28
N PHE A 82 -14.57 9.36 3.45
CA PHE A 82 -14.77 9.96 4.77
C PHE A 82 -13.49 10.56 5.37
N GLU A 83 -12.34 10.29 4.75
CA GLU A 83 -11.05 10.94 5.00
C GLU A 83 -10.57 11.60 3.69
N PRO A 84 -10.10 12.86 3.71
CA PRO A 84 -9.65 13.56 2.50
C PRO A 84 -8.54 12.82 1.76
N SER A 85 -8.69 12.64 0.45
CA SER A 85 -7.64 12.11 -0.43
C SER A 85 -7.92 12.42 -1.90
N THR A 86 -7.33 13.50 -2.40
CA THR A 86 -7.49 13.90 -3.80
C THR A 86 -6.94 12.85 -4.76
N ARG A 87 -5.69 12.42 -4.57
CA ARG A 87 -5.03 11.46 -5.48
C ARG A 87 -5.76 10.12 -5.57
N THR A 88 -6.06 9.50 -4.42
CA THR A 88 -6.69 8.17 -4.40
C THR A 88 -8.08 8.23 -5.03
N LYS A 89 -8.91 9.24 -4.68
CA LYS A 89 -10.23 9.44 -5.25
C LYS A 89 -10.16 9.64 -6.76
N THR A 90 -9.35 10.59 -7.22
CA THR A 90 -9.20 10.87 -8.66
C THR A 90 -8.73 9.63 -9.43
N SER A 91 -7.79 8.87 -8.87
CA SER A 91 -7.28 7.67 -9.53
C SER A 91 -8.32 6.55 -9.61
N PHE A 92 -9.16 6.33 -8.59
CA PHE A 92 -10.27 5.39 -8.67
C PHE A 92 -11.36 5.85 -9.65
N SER A 93 -11.73 7.13 -9.61
CA SER A 93 -12.70 7.69 -10.56
C SER A 93 -12.20 7.55 -12.00
N LEU A 94 -10.90 7.79 -12.25
CA LEU A 94 -10.31 7.61 -13.58
C LEU A 94 -10.27 6.12 -13.97
N ALA A 95 -9.87 5.22 -13.07
CA ALA A 95 -9.84 3.77 -13.32
C ALA A 95 -11.23 3.24 -13.70
N ALA A 96 -12.27 3.58 -12.93
CA ALA A 96 -13.64 3.18 -13.21
C ALA A 96 -14.14 3.71 -14.58
N LYS A 97 -13.87 5.00 -14.88
CA LYS A 97 -14.19 5.60 -16.17
C LYS A 97 -13.46 4.94 -17.34
N ARG A 98 -12.19 4.52 -17.16
CA ARG A 98 -11.45 3.77 -18.18
C ARG A 98 -12.01 2.39 -18.44
N LEU A 99 -12.65 1.79 -17.44
CA LEU A 99 -13.37 0.51 -17.56
C LEU A 99 -14.83 0.66 -18.00
N SER A 100 -15.27 1.86 -18.43
CA SER A 100 -16.64 2.17 -18.85
C SER A 100 -17.71 2.06 -17.76
N ALA A 101 -17.33 2.22 -16.49
CA ALA A 101 -18.26 2.32 -15.37
C ALA A 101 -18.84 3.73 -15.22
N ASP A 102 -20.06 3.81 -14.68
CA ASP A 102 -20.60 5.03 -14.10
C ASP A 102 -19.96 5.28 -12.73
N THR A 103 -19.64 6.53 -12.43
CA THR A 103 -18.95 6.87 -11.18
C THR A 103 -19.69 7.93 -10.38
N ILE A 104 -19.83 7.71 -9.07
CA ILE A 104 -20.36 8.66 -8.12
C ILE A 104 -19.28 8.95 -7.07
N ASP A 105 -18.95 10.24 -6.90
CA ASP A 105 -17.99 10.68 -5.89
C ASP A 105 -18.71 11.32 -4.70
N PHE A 106 -18.62 10.65 -3.56
CA PHE A 106 -19.12 11.14 -2.28
C PHE A 106 -17.96 11.67 -1.41
N THR A 107 -18.18 12.79 -0.74
CA THR A 107 -17.23 13.37 0.21
C THR A 107 -18.00 13.78 1.48
N ALA A 108 -17.52 13.34 2.65
CA ALA A 108 -18.19 13.53 3.93
C ALA A 108 -18.47 15.00 4.30
N SER A 109 -17.61 15.93 3.89
CA SER A 109 -17.75 17.36 4.19
C SER A 109 -18.95 18.04 3.53
N SER A 110 -19.60 17.41 2.55
CA SER A 110 -20.76 17.93 1.81
C SER A 110 -22.01 17.09 2.00
N SER A 111 -22.06 16.19 2.99
CA SER A 111 -23.08 15.15 3.08
C SER A 111 -24.01 15.26 4.29
N SER A 112 -25.07 14.43 4.29
CA SER A 112 -26.03 14.22 5.36
C SER A 112 -25.44 13.73 6.69
N LEU A 113 -24.17 13.30 6.73
CA LEU A 113 -23.45 13.01 7.98
C LEU A 113 -23.47 14.21 8.95
N SER A 114 -23.48 15.43 8.44
CA SER A 114 -23.65 16.64 9.24
C SER A 114 -25.04 16.72 9.92
N LYS A 115 -26.00 15.87 9.49
CA LYS A 115 -27.36 15.77 10.03
C LYS A 115 -27.54 14.57 10.98
N GLY A 116 -26.46 13.85 11.33
CA GLY A 116 -26.50 12.72 12.25
C GLY A 116 -26.72 11.35 11.61
N GLU A 117 -26.67 11.24 10.27
CA GLU A 117 -26.71 9.95 9.57
C GLU A 117 -25.45 9.13 9.85
N THR A 118 -25.57 7.82 10.07
CA THR A 118 -24.42 6.96 10.30
C THR A 118 -23.68 6.63 9.00
N PHE A 119 -22.42 6.20 9.12
CA PHE A 119 -21.62 5.71 8.00
C PHE A 119 -22.32 4.57 7.24
N ILE A 120 -22.91 3.62 7.98
CA ILE A 120 -23.60 2.46 7.40
C ILE A 120 -24.90 2.89 6.69
N ASP A 121 -25.71 3.74 7.32
CA ASP A 121 -26.97 4.23 6.70
C ASP A 121 -26.69 4.97 5.41
N THR A 122 -25.67 5.82 5.39
CA THR A 122 -25.22 6.52 4.16
C THR A 122 -24.88 5.53 3.06
N ALA A 123 -24.14 4.49 3.38
CA ALA A 123 -23.72 3.49 2.38
C ALA A 123 -24.91 2.66 1.88
N LEU A 124 -25.83 2.24 2.77
CA LEU A 124 -27.05 1.52 2.39
C LEU A 124 -27.94 2.36 1.47
N ASN A 125 -28.11 3.65 1.77
CA ASN A 125 -28.85 4.56 0.90
C ASN A 125 -28.20 4.67 -0.49
N ILE A 126 -26.88 4.73 -0.54
CA ILE A 126 -26.13 4.78 -1.81
C ILE A 126 -26.25 3.45 -2.55
N GLN A 127 -26.17 2.30 -1.86
CA GLN A 127 -26.40 0.98 -2.48
C GLN A 127 -27.77 0.88 -3.14
N ALA A 128 -28.83 1.40 -2.47
CA ALA A 128 -30.20 1.37 -2.97
C ALA A 128 -30.38 2.12 -4.32
N MET A 129 -29.44 3.00 -4.69
CA MET A 129 -29.41 3.66 -5.99
C MET A 129 -28.82 2.78 -7.11
N GLY A 130 -28.58 1.48 -6.86
CA GLY A 130 -28.03 0.55 -7.84
C GLY A 130 -26.51 0.53 -7.92
N ILE A 131 -25.82 0.84 -6.84
CA ILE A 131 -24.33 0.77 -6.80
C ILE A 131 -23.88 -0.68 -6.69
N HIS A 132 -22.90 -1.02 -7.52
CA HIS A 132 -22.32 -2.35 -7.63
C HIS A 132 -21.01 -2.52 -6.87
N GLN A 133 -20.23 -1.45 -6.76
CA GLN A 133 -18.95 -1.43 -6.04
C GLN A 133 -18.78 -0.15 -5.24
N MET A 134 -18.27 -0.26 -4.02
CA MET A 134 -17.94 0.87 -3.15
C MET A 134 -16.45 0.90 -2.85
N VAL A 135 -15.81 2.02 -3.18
CA VAL A 135 -14.43 2.33 -2.81
C VAL A 135 -14.45 3.19 -1.56
N VAL A 136 -13.98 2.63 -0.44
CA VAL A 136 -14.17 3.23 0.89
C VAL A 136 -12.84 3.68 1.46
N ARG A 137 -12.77 4.96 1.87
CA ARG A 137 -11.67 5.51 2.65
C ARG A 137 -12.19 6.12 3.95
N HIS A 138 -11.67 5.65 5.08
CA HIS A 138 -12.14 6.04 6.41
C HIS A 138 -11.00 6.30 7.39
N SER A 139 -11.22 7.16 8.39
CA SER A 139 -10.24 7.43 9.45
C SER A 139 -10.15 6.32 10.51
N SER A 140 -11.20 5.50 10.65
CA SER A 140 -11.23 4.37 11.59
C SER A 140 -10.78 3.09 10.91
N SER A 141 -9.84 2.36 11.54
CA SER A 141 -9.45 1.01 11.12
C SER A 141 -10.63 0.05 11.21
N GLY A 142 -10.78 -0.84 10.22
CA GLY A 142 -11.87 -1.83 10.16
C GLY A 142 -13.20 -1.31 9.59
N ALA A 143 -13.35 0.00 9.31
CA ALA A 143 -14.59 0.54 8.76
C ALA A 143 -15.00 -0.11 7.41
N PRO A 144 -14.11 -0.34 6.42
CA PRO A 144 -14.46 -1.07 5.21
C PRO A 144 -14.89 -2.53 5.47
N GLU A 145 -14.29 -3.19 6.46
CA GLU A 145 -14.67 -4.54 6.85
C GLU A 145 -16.06 -4.57 7.48
N GLN A 146 -16.34 -3.63 8.38
CA GLN A 146 -17.69 -3.48 8.94
C GLN A 146 -18.72 -3.25 7.83
N LEU A 147 -18.43 -2.35 6.89
CA LEU A 147 -19.35 -2.09 5.78
C LEU A 147 -19.57 -3.33 4.90
N ALA A 148 -18.52 -4.10 4.63
CA ALA A 148 -18.60 -5.30 3.79
C ALA A 148 -19.56 -6.38 4.34
N ARG A 149 -19.85 -6.34 5.63
CA ARG A 149 -20.84 -7.24 6.29
C ARG A 149 -22.28 -6.76 6.15
N GLU A 150 -22.48 -5.49 5.85
CA GLU A 150 -23.80 -4.84 5.81
C GLU A 150 -24.31 -4.59 4.39
N VAL A 151 -23.44 -4.68 3.38
CA VAL A 151 -23.80 -4.36 1.98
C VAL A 151 -23.68 -5.58 1.06
N ASP A 152 -24.54 -5.60 0.04
CA ASP A 152 -24.49 -6.64 -1.01
C ASP A 152 -23.50 -6.33 -2.12
N CYS A 153 -23.13 -5.06 -2.28
CA CYS A 153 -22.14 -4.65 -3.30
C CYS A 153 -20.70 -5.01 -2.90
N CYS A 154 -19.78 -4.97 -3.86
CA CYS A 154 -18.35 -5.17 -3.59
C CYS A 154 -17.77 -3.98 -2.82
N VAL A 155 -16.88 -4.23 -1.86
CA VAL A 155 -16.16 -3.19 -1.10
C VAL A 155 -14.68 -3.26 -1.36
N ILE A 156 -14.07 -2.11 -1.68
CA ILE A 156 -12.62 -1.93 -1.82
C ILE A 156 -12.14 -0.95 -0.75
N ASN A 157 -11.21 -1.38 0.09
CA ASN A 157 -10.53 -0.52 1.04
C ASN A 157 -9.54 0.43 0.33
N ALA A 158 -9.82 1.72 0.34
CA ALA A 158 -8.94 2.79 -0.19
C ALA A 158 -8.11 3.48 0.91
N GLY A 159 -7.96 2.80 2.04
CA GLY A 159 -7.19 3.23 3.21
C GLY A 159 -8.07 3.51 4.43
N ASP A 160 -7.85 2.73 5.49
CA ASP A 160 -8.59 2.83 6.75
C ASP A 160 -7.65 3.00 7.95
N GLY A 161 -7.81 4.08 8.70
CA GLY A 161 -7.03 4.38 9.90
C GLY A 161 -5.54 4.14 9.74
N THR A 162 -4.98 3.30 10.61
CA THR A 162 -3.60 2.78 10.55
C THR A 162 -3.53 1.32 10.12
N HIS A 163 -4.66 0.73 9.66
CA HIS A 163 -4.79 -0.68 9.34
C HIS A 163 -4.14 -1.03 8.00
N GLU A 164 -4.85 -0.82 6.87
CA GLU A 164 -4.31 -1.13 5.54
C GLU A 164 -4.70 -0.11 4.46
N HIS A 165 -3.93 -0.10 3.39
CA HIS A 165 -4.24 0.55 2.12
C HIS A 165 -3.85 -0.40 0.97
N PRO A 166 -4.64 -1.45 0.71
CA PRO A 166 -4.26 -2.57 -0.16
C PRO A 166 -3.84 -2.11 -1.55
N THR A 167 -4.56 -1.20 -2.18
CA THR A 167 -4.20 -0.73 -3.53
C THR A 167 -2.93 0.13 -3.56
N GLN A 168 -2.50 0.70 -2.43
CA GLN A 168 -1.19 1.36 -2.35
C GLN A 168 -0.06 0.32 -2.21
N GLY A 169 -0.20 -0.67 -1.35
CA GLY A 169 0.76 -1.77 -1.28
C GLY A 169 0.92 -2.48 -2.63
N LEU A 170 -0.20 -2.78 -3.29
CA LEU A 170 -0.19 -3.40 -4.62
C LEU A 170 0.51 -2.56 -5.69
N LEU A 171 0.27 -1.24 -5.73
CA LEU A 171 0.94 -0.38 -6.72
C LEU A 171 2.43 -0.21 -6.46
N ASP A 172 2.84 -0.19 -5.19
CA ASP A 172 4.26 -0.16 -4.81
C ASP A 172 4.94 -1.45 -5.30
N ILE A 173 4.34 -2.61 -5.01
CA ILE A 173 4.80 -3.93 -5.45
C ILE A 173 4.82 -4.03 -6.99
N PHE A 174 3.77 -3.58 -7.66
CA PHE A 174 3.68 -3.58 -9.12
C PHE A 174 4.75 -2.69 -9.75
N THR A 175 5.07 -1.56 -9.12
CA THR A 175 6.13 -0.68 -9.57
C THR A 175 7.50 -1.36 -9.45
N ILE A 176 7.78 -2.01 -8.32
CA ILE A 176 9.02 -2.80 -8.17
C ILE A 176 9.08 -3.89 -9.25
N ARG A 177 8.00 -4.66 -9.45
CA ARG A 177 7.92 -5.72 -10.47
C ARG A 177 8.13 -5.19 -11.90
N SER A 178 7.74 -3.97 -12.19
CA SER A 178 7.96 -3.35 -13.51
C SER A 178 9.45 -3.05 -13.79
N HIS A 179 10.29 -2.97 -12.75
CA HIS A 179 11.71 -2.68 -12.85
C HIS A 179 12.60 -3.88 -12.46
N ARG A 180 12.03 -4.94 -11.89
CA ARG A 180 12.73 -6.14 -11.45
C ARG A 180 11.99 -7.39 -11.94
N PRO A 181 12.70 -8.39 -12.49
CA PRO A 181 12.06 -9.58 -13.07
C PRO A 181 11.35 -10.46 -12.04
N SER A 182 11.80 -10.42 -10.78
CA SER A 182 11.22 -11.16 -9.65
C SER A 182 11.26 -10.32 -8.39
N LEU A 183 10.29 -10.55 -7.50
CA LEU A 183 10.30 -10.00 -6.14
C LEU A 183 11.03 -10.91 -5.16
N GLN A 184 11.14 -12.20 -5.50
CA GLN A 184 11.78 -13.18 -4.64
C GLN A 184 13.24 -12.85 -4.41
N GLY A 185 13.64 -12.79 -3.15
CA GLY A 185 14.99 -12.51 -2.71
C GLY A 185 15.40 -11.03 -2.79
N LEU A 186 14.55 -10.13 -3.31
CA LEU A 186 14.82 -8.69 -3.24
C LEU A 186 14.77 -8.21 -1.79
N THR A 187 15.69 -7.33 -1.44
CA THR A 187 15.67 -6.63 -0.15
C THR A 187 14.98 -5.28 -0.31
N VAL A 188 13.84 -5.11 0.38
CA VAL A 188 13.03 -3.88 0.33
C VAL A 188 13.02 -3.23 1.71
N ALA A 189 13.54 -2.00 1.82
CA ALA A 189 13.45 -1.21 3.03
C ALA A 189 12.19 -0.32 3.02
N LEU A 190 11.39 -0.40 4.08
CA LEU A 190 10.30 0.52 4.38
C LEU A 190 10.79 1.48 5.44
N VAL A 191 11.00 2.75 5.08
CA VAL A 191 11.70 3.72 5.93
C VAL A 191 10.76 4.80 6.41
N GLY A 192 10.68 5.02 7.72
CA GLY A 192 9.98 6.16 8.30
C GLY A 192 9.03 5.84 9.44
N ASP A 193 7.82 6.40 9.39
CA ASP A 193 6.78 6.20 10.41
C ASP A 193 6.05 4.87 10.20
N ILE A 194 6.64 3.78 10.67
CA ILE A 194 6.07 2.42 10.53
C ILE A 194 4.80 2.27 11.36
N LYS A 195 4.79 2.85 12.55
CA LYS A 195 3.71 2.70 13.54
C LYS A 195 2.35 3.21 13.05
N HIS A 196 2.34 4.35 12.37
CA HIS A 196 1.11 4.99 11.91
C HIS A 196 0.84 4.76 10.42
N SER A 197 1.73 4.05 9.72
CA SER A 197 1.62 3.85 8.28
C SER A 197 0.83 2.61 7.91
N ARG A 198 -0.42 2.81 7.48
CA ARG A 198 -1.21 1.75 6.82
C ARG A 198 -0.57 1.24 5.52
N VAL A 199 0.25 2.07 4.87
CA VAL A 199 0.99 1.67 3.67
C VAL A 199 2.11 0.69 4.01
N ALA A 200 2.83 0.92 5.13
CA ALA A 200 3.83 -0.02 5.62
C ALA A 200 3.22 -1.42 5.82
N ARG A 201 2.07 -1.52 6.48
CA ARG A 201 1.40 -2.80 6.74
C ARG A 201 1.02 -3.52 5.47
N SER A 202 0.39 -2.85 4.51
CA SER A 202 0.05 -3.47 3.23
C SER A 202 1.29 -3.91 2.45
N ASN A 203 2.37 -3.12 2.46
CA ASN A 203 3.64 -3.51 1.84
C ASN A 203 4.27 -4.73 2.53
N ILE A 204 4.28 -4.77 3.86
CA ILE A 204 4.80 -5.94 4.61
C ILE A 204 4.07 -7.20 4.17
N TRP A 205 2.74 -7.22 4.23
CA TRP A 205 1.96 -8.40 3.84
C TRP A 205 2.17 -8.82 2.38
N GLY A 206 2.18 -7.86 1.47
CA GLY A 206 2.32 -8.18 0.05
C GLY A 206 3.73 -8.62 -0.32
N LEU A 207 4.76 -7.92 0.16
CA LEU A 207 6.16 -8.21 -0.17
C LEU A 207 6.64 -9.53 0.43
N THR A 208 6.34 -9.79 1.71
CA THR A 208 6.75 -11.04 2.37
C THR A 208 6.13 -12.26 1.71
N LYS A 209 4.83 -12.20 1.36
CA LYS A 209 4.14 -13.29 0.65
C LYS A 209 4.70 -13.54 -0.76
N LEU A 210 5.25 -12.52 -1.40
CA LEU A 210 5.87 -12.63 -2.72
C LEU A 210 7.38 -12.93 -2.65
N GLY A 211 7.89 -13.26 -1.44
CA GLY A 211 9.25 -13.74 -1.23
C GLY A 211 10.32 -12.67 -1.14
N ALA A 212 9.96 -11.40 -0.96
CA ALA A 212 10.90 -10.34 -0.69
C ALA A 212 11.33 -10.34 0.79
N ARG A 213 12.59 -10.04 1.04
CA ARG A 213 13.12 -9.71 2.37
C ARG A 213 12.75 -8.27 2.70
N VAL A 214 12.00 -8.06 3.77
CA VAL A 214 11.52 -6.74 4.15
C VAL A 214 12.25 -6.25 5.38
N ILE A 215 12.83 -5.05 5.30
CA ILE A 215 13.45 -4.35 6.42
C ILE A 215 12.58 -3.13 6.74
N VAL A 216 12.12 -3.01 7.98
CA VAL A 216 11.46 -1.80 8.47
C VAL A 216 12.50 -0.94 9.19
N CYS A 217 12.65 0.33 8.78
CA CYS A 217 13.68 1.22 9.32
C CYS A 217 13.06 2.52 9.79
N GLY A 218 13.35 2.92 11.04
CA GLY A 218 12.85 4.18 11.58
C GLY A 218 13.20 4.39 13.07
N PRO A 219 12.80 5.54 13.62
CA PRO A 219 12.98 5.83 15.04
C PRO A 219 12.35 4.73 15.92
N PRO A 220 12.98 4.31 17.03
CA PRO A 220 12.40 3.32 17.94
C PRO A 220 11.00 3.69 18.42
N THR A 221 10.72 4.97 18.60
CA THR A 221 9.42 5.51 19.02
C THR A 221 8.32 5.37 17.96
N LEU A 222 8.70 5.23 16.69
CA LEU A 222 7.82 5.02 15.54
C LEU A 222 7.83 3.57 15.04
N MET A 223 8.45 2.65 15.80
CA MET A 223 8.45 1.23 15.52
C MET A 223 7.39 0.53 16.38
N PRO A 224 6.47 -0.24 15.79
CA PRO A 224 5.54 -1.06 16.57
C PRO A 224 6.27 -2.14 17.35
N VAL A 225 5.85 -2.39 18.59
CA VAL A 225 6.36 -3.51 19.39
C VAL A 225 5.91 -4.82 18.73
N GLY A 226 6.82 -5.77 18.57
CA GLY A 226 6.54 -7.09 17.99
C GLY A 226 6.35 -7.08 16.47
N ILE A 227 6.80 -6.05 15.76
CA ILE A 227 6.68 -5.96 14.30
C ILE A 227 7.43 -7.09 13.58
N GLU A 228 8.44 -7.66 14.22
CA GLU A 228 9.24 -8.79 13.74
C GLU A 228 8.40 -10.05 13.53
N GLU A 229 7.28 -10.20 14.27
CA GLU A 229 6.34 -11.32 14.11
C GLU A 229 5.68 -11.34 12.72
N PHE A 230 5.74 -10.23 11.98
CA PHE A 230 5.27 -10.16 10.59
C PHE A 230 6.32 -10.65 9.57
N GLY A 231 7.42 -11.24 10.05
CA GLY A 231 8.50 -11.75 9.20
C GLY A 231 9.37 -10.66 8.58
N VAL A 232 9.52 -9.54 9.28
CA VAL A 232 10.36 -8.40 8.85
C VAL A 232 11.57 -8.22 9.76
N GLU A 233 12.62 -7.62 9.25
CA GLU A 233 13.78 -7.20 10.03
C GLU A 233 13.61 -5.74 10.47
N VAL A 234 14.11 -5.43 11.67
CA VAL A 234 14.05 -4.07 12.22
C VAL A 234 15.43 -3.42 12.17
N ALA A 235 15.49 -2.20 11.67
CA ALA A 235 16.66 -1.34 11.70
C ALA A 235 16.32 0.03 12.27
N HIS A 236 17.25 0.60 13.02
CA HIS A 236 17.09 1.92 13.63
C HIS A 236 17.99 3.00 13.01
N ARG A 237 18.77 2.64 12.01
CA ARG A 237 19.64 3.55 11.25
C ARG A 237 19.54 3.20 9.77
N LEU A 238 19.22 4.20 8.96
CA LEU A 238 19.11 4.01 7.52
C LEU A 238 20.46 3.62 6.90
N ASP A 239 21.53 4.22 7.39
CA ASP A 239 22.88 4.00 6.86
C ASP A 239 23.36 2.54 7.02
N ASP A 240 22.82 1.79 8.01
CA ASP A 240 23.21 0.39 8.25
C ASP A 240 22.58 -0.59 7.24
N VAL A 241 21.60 -0.14 6.46
CA VAL A 241 20.85 -1.01 5.53
C VAL A 241 20.97 -0.63 4.05
N LEU A 242 21.55 0.53 3.73
CA LEU A 242 21.60 1.07 2.37
C LEU A 242 22.23 0.12 1.34
N GLU A 243 23.39 -0.44 1.66
CA GLU A 243 24.19 -1.26 0.73
C GLU A 243 23.50 -2.57 0.33
N GLN A 244 22.58 -3.06 1.17
CA GLN A 244 21.88 -4.31 0.92
C GLN A 244 20.54 -4.14 0.20
N CYS A 245 19.98 -2.91 0.17
CA CYS A 245 18.64 -2.66 -0.36
C CYS A 245 18.63 -2.62 -1.90
N ASP A 246 17.69 -3.36 -2.49
CA ASP A 246 17.33 -3.28 -3.90
C ASP A 246 16.27 -2.19 -4.13
N CYS A 247 15.42 -1.96 -3.11
CA CYS A 247 14.37 -0.95 -3.14
C CYS A 247 14.28 -0.26 -1.78
N ILE A 248 14.05 1.05 -1.78
CA ILE A 248 13.81 1.85 -0.57
C ILE A 248 12.50 2.60 -0.75
N ASN A 249 11.51 2.28 0.08
CA ASN A 249 10.21 2.93 0.09
C ASN A 249 10.13 3.91 1.26
N LEU A 250 10.15 5.21 0.96
CA LEU A 250 10.22 6.29 1.94
C LEU A 250 8.81 6.69 2.37
N LEU A 251 8.43 6.29 3.56
CA LEU A 251 7.13 6.58 4.14
C LEU A 251 7.09 8.00 4.69
N ARG A 252 6.05 8.73 4.35
CA ARG A 252 5.86 10.10 4.86
C ARG A 252 5.66 10.09 6.36
N VAL A 253 6.34 10.99 7.09
CA VAL A 253 6.03 11.27 8.49
C VAL A 253 4.65 11.93 8.56
N GLN A 254 3.74 11.30 9.29
CA GLN A 254 2.33 11.74 9.36
C GLN A 254 2.12 12.65 10.57
N PHE A 255 2.63 13.89 10.51
CA PHE A 255 2.52 14.86 11.59
C PHE A 255 1.07 15.06 12.07
N GLU A 256 0.12 14.98 11.17
CA GLU A 256 -1.32 15.13 11.45
C GLU A 256 -1.91 13.97 12.28
N ARG A 257 -1.24 12.83 12.35
CA ARG A 257 -1.66 11.64 13.13
C ARG A 257 -0.90 11.49 14.44
N GLN A 258 0.17 12.25 14.62
CA GLN A 258 1.01 12.18 15.82
C GLN A 258 0.41 13.03 16.93
N ARG A 259 0.06 12.40 18.06
CA ARG A 259 -0.43 13.07 19.27
C ARG A 259 0.69 13.41 20.28
N GLY A 260 1.96 13.20 19.92
CA GLY A 260 3.13 13.41 20.78
C GLY A 260 4.41 13.65 20.00
N ALA A 261 5.47 14.04 20.70
CA ALA A 261 6.81 14.19 20.14
C ALA A 261 7.49 12.81 20.05
N TYR A 262 7.48 12.22 18.87
CA TYR A 262 8.10 10.90 18.61
C TYR A 262 9.58 11.01 18.23
N PHE A 263 10.04 12.19 17.89
CA PHE A 263 11.45 12.52 17.63
C PHE A 263 11.69 14.01 17.97
N PRO A 264 12.93 14.40 18.28
CA PRO A 264 13.23 15.73 18.82
C PRO A 264 12.91 16.88 17.86
N SER A 265 13.15 16.69 16.55
CA SER A 265 12.86 17.69 15.52
C SER A 265 12.76 17.10 14.13
N VAL A 266 12.05 17.78 13.23
CA VAL A 266 12.00 17.43 11.80
C VAL A 266 13.40 17.41 11.18
N ARG A 267 14.28 18.32 11.60
CA ARG A 267 15.67 18.40 11.13
C ARG A 267 16.49 17.17 11.53
N GLU A 268 16.30 16.71 12.76
CA GLU A 268 16.97 15.49 13.23
C GLU A 268 16.44 14.25 12.51
N TYR A 269 15.12 14.15 12.31
CA TYR A 269 14.54 13.09 11.51
C TYR A 269 15.14 13.08 10.10
N ALA A 270 15.17 14.21 9.41
CA ALA A 270 15.76 14.34 8.08
C ALA A 270 17.24 13.95 8.04
N HIS A 271 18.00 14.33 9.10
CA HIS A 271 19.41 13.97 9.23
C HIS A 271 19.60 12.45 9.40
N LEU A 272 18.77 11.78 10.18
CA LEU A 272 18.93 10.35 10.52
C LEU A 272 18.29 9.41 9.48
N TYR A 273 17.16 9.80 8.89
CA TYR A 273 16.33 8.94 8.04
C TYR A 273 16.03 9.48 6.64
N GLY A 274 16.31 10.77 6.38
CA GLY A 274 16.06 11.37 5.08
C GLY A 274 17.01 10.84 4.01
N MET A 275 16.48 10.41 2.86
CA MET A 275 17.29 9.99 1.72
C MET A 275 17.79 11.20 0.95
N ASN A 276 19.10 11.27 0.73
CA ASN A 276 19.80 12.40 0.11
C ASN A 276 20.92 11.92 -0.80
N GLY A 277 21.52 12.84 -1.58
CA GLY A 277 22.58 12.53 -2.53
C GLY A 277 23.84 11.90 -1.90
N THR A 278 24.12 12.14 -0.61
CA THR A 278 25.24 11.49 0.08
C THR A 278 24.91 10.02 0.34
N ARG A 279 23.72 9.71 0.82
CA ARG A 279 23.25 8.34 1.05
C ARG A 279 23.10 7.54 -0.23
N MET A 280 22.70 8.20 -1.32
CA MET A 280 22.64 7.55 -2.64
C MET A 280 23.98 6.96 -3.09
N LYS A 281 25.12 7.54 -2.66
CA LYS A 281 26.46 7.03 -2.97
C LYS A 281 26.81 5.72 -2.25
N HIS A 282 26.11 5.42 -1.17
CA HIS A 282 26.26 4.20 -0.35
C HIS A 282 25.19 3.15 -0.66
N ALA A 283 24.18 3.51 -1.43
CA ALA A 283 23.18 2.56 -1.91
C ALA A 283 23.66 1.82 -3.16
N LYS A 284 22.99 0.72 -3.53
CA LYS A 284 23.25 0.05 -4.79
C LYS A 284 23.05 1.01 -5.96
N PRO A 285 23.88 0.95 -7.02
CA PRO A 285 23.77 1.88 -8.17
C PRO A 285 22.41 1.87 -8.85
N ASP A 286 21.72 0.74 -8.82
CA ASP A 286 20.41 0.49 -9.42
C ASP A 286 19.26 0.41 -8.40
N VAL A 287 19.49 0.90 -7.16
CA VAL A 287 18.44 0.93 -6.13
C VAL A 287 17.21 1.69 -6.61
N LEU A 288 16.02 1.16 -6.35
CA LEU A 288 14.77 1.85 -6.67
C LEU A 288 14.30 2.68 -5.47
N ILE A 289 14.01 3.96 -5.71
CA ILE A 289 13.48 4.87 -4.70
C ILE A 289 12.00 5.09 -4.94
N LEU A 290 11.20 4.62 -3.98
CA LEU A 290 9.74 4.77 -3.92
C LEU A 290 9.37 5.74 -2.81
N ALA A 291 8.25 6.45 -2.98
CA ALA A 291 7.64 7.23 -1.91
C ALA A 291 6.13 7.39 -2.16
N PRO A 292 5.25 6.79 -1.35
CA PRO A 292 3.81 6.98 -1.49
C PRO A 292 3.44 8.41 -1.14
N GLY A 293 2.90 9.14 -2.13
CA GLY A 293 2.62 10.55 -2.00
C GLY A 293 1.57 10.93 -0.93
N PRO A 294 1.60 12.18 -0.42
CA PRO A 294 2.55 13.24 -0.77
C PRO A 294 3.91 13.02 -0.13
N ILE A 295 4.96 13.54 -0.73
CA ILE A 295 6.30 13.57 -0.15
C ILE A 295 6.56 14.91 0.52
N ASN A 296 7.29 14.92 1.64
CA ASN A 296 7.81 16.15 2.25
C ASN A 296 9.27 16.32 1.81
N ARG A 297 9.48 17.13 0.76
CA ARG A 297 10.82 17.41 0.24
C ARG A 297 11.69 18.07 1.31
N GLY A 298 12.90 17.54 1.51
CA GLY A 298 13.81 17.97 2.56
C GLY A 298 13.57 17.32 3.93
N VAL A 299 12.60 16.42 4.04
CA VAL A 299 12.33 15.60 5.25
C VAL A 299 12.67 14.15 4.98
N GLU A 300 11.80 13.41 4.30
CA GLU A 300 12.03 11.99 3.97
C GLU A 300 12.96 11.82 2.78
N ILE A 301 12.97 12.81 1.87
CA ILE A 301 13.71 12.74 0.62
C ILE A 301 14.11 14.15 0.15
N THR A 302 15.33 14.30 -0.32
CA THR A 302 15.77 15.57 -0.93
C THR A 302 15.31 15.68 -2.39
N PRO A 303 15.15 16.91 -2.94
CA PRO A 303 14.68 17.11 -4.31
C PRO A 303 15.51 16.40 -5.38
N ASP A 304 16.83 16.41 -5.25
CA ASP A 304 17.77 15.75 -6.17
C ASP A 304 17.59 14.24 -6.23
N VAL A 305 17.22 13.59 -5.13
CA VAL A 305 16.90 12.15 -5.10
C VAL A 305 15.48 11.89 -5.59
N ALA A 306 14.49 12.72 -5.18
CA ALA A 306 13.12 12.55 -5.60
C ALA A 306 12.91 12.69 -7.12
N ASP A 307 13.71 13.53 -7.75
CA ASP A 307 13.68 13.79 -9.19
C ASP A 307 14.86 13.10 -9.94
N GLY A 308 15.64 12.28 -9.22
CA GLY A 308 16.81 11.56 -9.76
C GLY A 308 16.43 10.30 -10.54
N GLN A 309 17.41 9.74 -11.25
CA GLN A 309 17.24 8.59 -12.16
C GLN A 309 16.80 7.30 -11.46
N ASN A 310 17.06 7.14 -10.16
CA ASN A 310 16.65 5.99 -9.37
C ASN A 310 15.21 6.11 -8.82
N SER A 311 14.61 7.31 -8.97
CA SER A 311 13.26 7.57 -8.48
C SER A 311 12.20 6.99 -9.41
N VAL A 312 11.33 6.15 -8.85
CA VAL A 312 10.17 5.57 -9.55
C VAL A 312 8.85 6.10 -8.98
N ILE A 313 8.89 7.28 -8.34
CA ILE A 313 7.72 7.89 -7.67
C ILE A 313 6.59 8.20 -8.66
N LEU A 314 6.91 8.70 -9.84
CA LEU A 314 5.90 8.97 -10.87
C LEU A 314 5.37 7.68 -11.52
N ASP A 315 6.21 6.65 -11.61
CA ASP A 315 5.77 5.32 -12.04
C ASP A 315 4.76 4.73 -11.08
N GLN A 316 4.93 4.93 -9.74
CA GLN A 316 3.93 4.54 -8.75
C GLN A 316 2.57 5.20 -9.04
N VAL A 317 2.55 6.47 -9.43
CA VAL A 317 1.30 7.18 -9.76
C VAL A 317 0.62 6.54 -10.97
N THR A 318 1.38 6.31 -12.04
CA THR A 318 0.88 5.68 -13.28
C THR A 318 0.42 4.24 -13.03
N ASN A 319 1.24 3.44 -12.37
CA ASN A 319 0.96 2.06 -12.03
C ASN A 319 -0.26 1.93 -11.09
N GLY A 320 -0.50 2.96 -10.26
CA GLY A 320 -1.68 3.04 -9.42
C GLY A 320 -3.00 3.05 -10.19
N LEU A 321 -3.02 3.59 -11.41
CA LEU A 321 -4.19 3.51 -12.28
C LEU A 321 -4.48 2.06 -12.68
N PHE A 322 -3.47 1.33 -13.16
CA PHE A 322 -3.63 -0.05 -13.63
C PHE A 322 -3.98 -1.02 -12.51
N ILE A 323 -3.40 -0.87 -11.33
CA ILE A 323 -3.78 -1.66 -10.14
C ILE A 323 -5.25 -1.43 -9.77
N ARG A 324 -5.73 -0.18 -9.78
CA ARG A 324 -7.14 0.11 -9.47
C ARG A 324 -8.09 -0.41 -10.54
N MET A 325 -7.70 -0.35 -11.81
CA MET A 325 -8.44 -1.00 -12.89
C MET A 325 -8.52 -2.52 -12.66
N ALA A 326 -7.41 -3.19 -12.36
CA ALA A 326 -7.37 -4.61 -12.07
C ALA A 326 -8.28 -4.99 -10.88
N CYS A 327 -8.20 -4.25 -9.77
CA CYS A 327 -9.04 -4.51 -8.60
C CYS A 327 -10.53 -4.38 -8.93
N LEU A 328 -10.93 -3.31 -9.61
CA LEU A 328 -12.33 -3.07 -9.99
C LEU A 328 -12.85 -4.17 -10.94
N SER A 329 -12.07 -4.55 -11.95
CA SER A 329 -12.43 -5.57 -12.93
C SER A 329 -12.56 -6.96 -12.29
N LEU A 330 -11.59 -7.39 -11.50
CA LEU A 330 -11.60 -8.71 -10.85
C LEU A 330 -12.79 -8.87 -9.89
N LEU A 331 -13.12 -7.84 -9.13
CA LEU A 331 -14.27 -7.85 -8.23
C LEU A 331 -15.60 -7.91 -9.01
N ASN A 332 -15.69 -7.23 -10.16
CA ASN A 332 -16.87 -7.30 -11.01
C ASN A 332 -17.06 -8.70 -11.61
N GLY A 333 -15.98 -9.35 -12.05
CA GLY A 333 -16.00 -10.72 -12.56
C GLY A 333 -16.51 -11.72 -11.51
N ALA A 334 -15.99 -11.66 -10.28
CA ALA A 334 -16.42 -12.52 -9.17
C ALA A 334 -17.91 -12.33 -8.83
N ARG A 335 -18.40 -11.10 -8.82
CA ARG A 335 -19.81 -10.78 -8.58
C ARG A 335 -20.71 -11.40 -9.66
N SER A 336 -20.35 -11.28 -10.92
CA SER A 336 -21.13 -11.81 -12.02
C SER A 336 -21.30 -13.32 -11.95
N VAL A 337 -20.25 -14.05 -11.55
CA VAL A 337 -20.29 -15.50 -11.35
C VAL A 337 -21.23 -15.88 -10.18
N GLN A 338 -21.16 -15.16 -9.06
CA GLN A 338 -22.05 -15.41 -7.91
C GLN A 338 -23.53 -15.19 -8.27
N THR A 339 -23.85 -14.09 -8.94
CA THR A 339 -25.24 -13.80 -9.37
C THR A 339 -25.78 -14.88 -10.31
N GLN A 340 -24.97 -15.39 -11.25
CA GLN A 340 -25.39 -16.48 -12.12
C GLN A 340 -25.64 -17.79 -11.38
N GLN A 341 -24.85 -18.10 -10.35
CA GLN A 341 -25.04 -19.29 -9.52
C GLN A 341 -26.31 -19.20 -8.64
N GLU A 342 -26.64 -18.02 -8.15
CA GLU A 342 -27.86 -17.77 -7.36
C GLU A 342 -29.13 -17.87 -8.23
N GLN A 343 -29.10 -17.38 -9.47
CA GLN A 343 -30.21 -17.47 -10.42
C GLN A 343 -30.44 -18.89 -10.97
N SER A 344 -29.46 -19.77 -10.84
CA SER A 344 -29.49 -21.16 -11.30
C SER A 344 -29.98 -22.14 -10.24
N ARG A 345 -30.23 -21.67 -9.03
CA ARG A 345 -30.78 -22.41 -7.88
C ARG A 345 -32.26 -22.13 -7.68
#